data_be75b45172554ccc2486f49d51850375
#
_entry.id   be75b45172554ccc2486f49d51850375
#
_cell.length_a   1.000
_cell.length_b   1.000
_cell.length_c   1.000
_cell.angle_alpha   90.00
_cell.angle_beta   90.00
_cell.angle_gamma   90.00
#
_symmetry.space_group_name_H-M   'P 1'
#
loop_
_entity.id
_entity.type
_entity.pdbx_description
1 polymer ?
#
loop_
_entity_poly.entity_id
_entity_poly.type
_entity_poly.pdbx_seq_one_letter_code
_entity_poly.pdbx_strand_id
1 'polypeptide(L)'
;RATQQKINHFLESGTGPMTCQSICEKGFQCPKFAQGGCGVKSPAALCYLPLASDVLIDMLRGLTITGKPITDIHTAKQFVEDYLYNQDPLTADEIINTEMKRYFNLRSSQLKSLYKIYVEKNKAFAAKGSAELAKKAVNLPDWYEPTSHDPSFRPGVLAQYLAETERVFYSAHQYYRYDGGVYVPMHRDEAQRIVQAAMLPRYTKSVQIADAESQWQLSVMRSKCELNPNPYIINLKNGLYDVLEETLTPHNHKYLSTVQLPVNYDEHAKCPLFQQFLTDAMCEDIEQVNLIQEIMGYCLIPVTAAQKCFVFSGAAGAGKSVLLRVISDILLGHENVSNVSWQALNERFKLASLDGKLANIFADLPTRNIEDNGIFKALVGEDYLSAERKFHDAYNFKATARLLFSCNNIPKNYGDKSEGFYRRLILIRFNRSVPQENRDPKLLEKFRTEADGILMFALAGLKRLMSNNYKFSETQVNIDELQQYREDSDSALSFVRDNCECGASFTSGSSELYSAYQAYCRQNGLFLCGQKTFVQRLTSNYRIMRGLDKVGGRRIL
;
A
#
# COMPACT_ATOMS: atom_id res chain seq x y z
N ARG A 1 45.92 57.04 -8.33
CA ARG A 1 46.98 57.72 -7.54
C ARG A 1 46.85 57.45 -6.05
N ALA A 2 45.73 57.62 -5.42
CA ALA A 2 45.55 57.31 -3.99
C ALA A 2 45.76 55.81 -3.64
N THR A 3 45.42 54.93 -4.56
CA THR A 3 45.62 53.46 -4.39
C THR A 3 47.10 53.12 -4.48
N GLN A 4 47.84 53.74 -5.37
CA GLN A 4 49.30 53.55 -5.54
C GLN A 4 50.08 54.02 -4.32
N GLN A 5 49.72 55.15 -3.74
CA GLN A 5 50.35 55.63 -2.50
C GLN A 5 50.09 54.71 -1.30
N LYS A 6 48.94 54.13 -1.22
CA LYS A 6 48.61 53.16 -0.13
C LYS A 6 49.33 51.84 -0.32
N ILE A 7 49.49 51.33 -1.54
CA ILE A 7 50.28 50.14 -1.86
C ILE A 7 51.74 50.35 -1.54
N ASN A 8 52.34 51.47 -1.94
CA ASN A 8 53.71 51.80 -1.67
C ASN A 8 54.01 51.92 -0.15
N HIS A 9 53.10 52.52 0.60
CA HIS A 9 53.24 52.60 2.07
C HIS A 9 53.15 51.24 2.76
N PHE A 10 52.38 50.31 2.20
CA PHE A 10 52.24 48.94 2.67
C PHE A 10 53.50 48.10 2.39
N LEU A 11 54.12 48.25 1.24
CA LEU A 11 55.37 47.59 0.85
C LEU A 11 56.58 48.07 1.67
N GLU A 12 56.56 49.33 2.08
CA GLU A 12 57.61 49.92 2.96
C GLU A 12 57.50 49.47 4.40
N SER A 13 56.33 49.01 4.89
CA SER A 13 56.09 48.60 6.29
C SER A 13 56.44 47.15 6.62
N GLY A 14 56.85 46.32 5.66
CA GLY A 14 57.41 44.99 5.86
C GLY A 14 56.51 43.96 6.54
N THR A 15 55.20 44.12 6.51
CA THR A 15 54.26 43.21 7.21
C THR A 15 53.60 42.25 6.23
N GLY A 16 53.78 40.99 6.42
CA GLY A 16 53.29 39.76 5.84
C GLY A 16 52.12 39.72 4.79
N PRO A 17 51.66 38.56 4.32
CA PRO A 17 50.72 38.44 3.21
C PRO A 17 49.41 39.19 3.45
N MET A 18 48.92 39.91 2.43
CA MET A 18 47.63 40.61 2.51
C MET A 18 46.46 39.62 2.65
N THR A 19 45.86 39.63 3.79
CA THR A 19 44.59 38.93 4.02
C THR A 19 43.41 39.83 3.63
N CYS A 20 42.25 39.27 3.31
CA CYS A 20 41.03 40.06 3.03
C CYS A 20 40.70 41.02 4.19
N GLN A 21 41.06 40.67 5.41
CA GLN A 21 40.91 41.48 6.60
C GLN A 21 41.82 42.70 6.57
N SER A 22 43.10 42.53 6.24
CA SER A 22 44.05 43.64 6.15
C SER A 22 43.70 44.61 5.00
N ILE A 23 43.10 44.14 3.93
CA ILE A 23 42.59 44.98 2.82
C ILE A 23 41.36 45.76 3.27
N CYS A 24 40.41 45.15 3.97
CA CYS A 24 39.20 45.83 4.45
C CYS A 24 39.49 46.82 5.59
N GLU A 25 40.38 46.47 6.54
CA GLU A 25 40.77 47.33 7.65
C GLU A 25 41.56 48.58 7.17
N LYS A 26 42.25 48.50 6.03
CA LYS A 26 43.00 49.60 5.45
C LYS A 26 42.22 50.42 4.39
N GLY A 27 40.90 50.19 4.23
CA GLY A 27 40.01 50.99 3.40
C GLY A 27 40.12 50.77 1.89
N PHE A 28 40.67 49.64 1.45
CA PHE A 28 40.61 49.23 0.06
C PHE A 28 39.19 48.73 -0.31
N GLN A 29 38.60 49.21 -1.38
CA GLN A 29 37.31 48.69 -1.85
C GLN A 29 37.47 47.30 -2.44
N CYS A 30 36.93 46.28 -1.73
CA CYS A 30 36.82 44.94 -2.28
C CYS A 30 35.78 44.92 -3.39
N PRO A 31 36.06 44.38 -4.59
CA PRO A 31 35.10 44.30 -5.70
C PRO A 31 33.78 43.60 -5.34
N LYS A 32 33.77 42.70 -4.39
CA LYS A 32 32.52 42.07 -3.88
C LYS A 32 31.74 42.96 -2.90
N PHE A 33 32.37 43.93 -2.27
CA PHE A 33 31.70 44.89 -1.39
C PHE A 33 30.90 45.92 -2.22
N ALA A 34 31.38 46.26 -3.41
CA ALA A 34 30.69 47.15 -4.35
C ALA A 34 29.43 46.50 -4.98
N GLN A 35 29.27 45.18 -4.90
CA GLN A 35 28.12 44.43 -5.46
C GLN A 35 27.10 43.96 -4.40
N GLY A 36 27.11 44.52 -3.20
CA GLY A 36 26.04 44.32 -2.22
C GLY A 36 26.25 43.26 -1.14
N GLY A 37 27.47 42.86 -0.84
CA GLY A 37 27.73 42.09 0.39
C GLY A 37 28.76 40.98 0.27
N CYS A 38 29.82 41.10 1.06
CA CYS A 38 30.69 39.98 1.37
C CYS A 38 29.98 39.14 2.46
N GLY A 39 29.56 37.89 2.15
CA GLY A 39 28.89 36.96 3.09
C GLY A 39 29.78 36.45 4.22
N VAL A 40 30.99 37.01 4.39
CA VAL A 40 31.95 36.60 5.44
C VAL A 40 31.63 37.33 6.73
N LYS A 41 30.93 36.69 7.63
CA LYS A 41 30.53 37.22 8.94
C LYS A 41 31.59 37.13 10.03
N SER A 42 32.81 36.64 9.74
CA SER A 42 33.86 36.45 10.74
C SER A 42 35.20 37.07 10.30
N PRO A 43 35.87 37.87 11.12
CA PRO A 43 37.17 38.51 10.83
C PRO A 43 38.33 37.52 10.59
N ALA A 44 38.17 36.26 10.89
CA ALA A 44 39.19 35.21 10.78
C ALA A 44 39.15 34.40 9.46
N ALA A 45 38.24 34.70 8.54
CA ALA A 45 38.15 33.97 7.27
C ALA A 45 39.15 34.52 6.26
N LEU A 46 40.12 33.71 5.85
CA LEU A 46 41.02 33.98 4.73
C LEU A 46 40.20 34.20 3.44
N CYS A 47 40.43 35.32 2.75
CA CYS A 47 39.83 35.54 1.45
C CYS A 47 40.64 34.80 0.38
N TYR A 48 40.07 33.73 -0.16
CA TYR A 48 40.69 32.89 -1.19
C TYR A 48 40.58 33.47 -2.62
N LEU A 49 40.15 34.71 -2.77
CA LEU A 49 40.08 35.34 -4.11
C LEU A 49 41.49 35.74 -4.55
N PRO A 50 41.87 35.41 -5.81
CA PRO A 50 43.13 35.86 -6.37
C PRO A 50 43.16 37.38 -6.49
N LEU A 51 44.34 37.98 -6.34
CA LEU A 51 44.54 39.39 -6.61
C LEU A 51 44.44 39.63 -8.11
N ALA A 52 43.94 40.77 -8.53
CA ALA A 52 43.91 41.12 -9.97
C ALA A 52 45.34 41.27 -10.51
N SER A 53 45.55 40.88 -11.78
CA SER A 53 46.87 40.86 -12.42
C SER A 53 47.56 42.23 -12.41
N ASP A 54 46.80 43.32 -12.62
CA ASP A 54 47.30 44.69 -12.55
C ASP A 54 47.82 45.08 -11.18
N VAL A 55 47.18 44.62 -10.11
CA VAL A 55 47.62 44.81 -8.72
C VAL A 55 48.92 44.08 -8.47
N LEU A 56 49.06 42.83 -8.92
CA LEU A 56 50.28 42.02 -8.80
C LEU A 56 51.45 42.65 -9.59
N ILE A 57 51.19 43.19 -10.78
CA ILE A 57 52.18 43.86 -11.59
C ILE A 57 52.63 45.18 -10.92
N ASP A 58 51.73 45.94 -10.33
CA ASP A 58 52.06 47.15 -9.60
C ASP A 58 52.88 46.85 -8.30
N MET A 59 52.58 45.74 -7.65
CA MET A 59 53.41 45.27 -6.51
C MET A 59 54.83 44.90 -6.95
N LEU A 60 54.99 44.18 -8.07
CA LEU A 60 56.31 43.86 -8.64
C LEU A 60 57.08 45.11 -9.01
N ARG A 61 56.40 46.09 -9.60
CA ARG A 61 56.98 47.39 -9.94
C ARG A 61 57.45 48.18 -8.71
N GLY A 62 56.68 48.08 -7.61
CA GLY A 62 57.02 48.69 -6.31
C GLY A 62 58.24 48.05 -5.60
N LEU A 63 58.53 46.79 -5.91
CA LEU A 63 59.74 46.11 -5.39
C LEU A 63 61.04 46.58 -6.07
N THR A 64 60.95 47.21 -7.24
CA THR A 64 62.13 47.81 -7.93
C THR A 64 62.44 49.18 -7.37
N ILE A 65 63.37 49.26 -6.45
CA ILE A 65 63.85 50.52 -5.90
C ILE A 65 64.69 51.21 -6.97
N THR A 66 64.33 52.43 -7.33
CA THR A 66 65.12 53.34 -8.26
C THR A 66 65.34 52.84 -9.68
N GLY A 67 64.37 52.01 -10.25
CA GLY A 67 64.44 51.61 -11.65
C GLY A 67 65.54 50.66 -12.07
N LYS A 68 66.28 50.08 -11.14
CA LYS A 68 67.25 49.00 -11.39
C LYS A 68 66.64 47.65 -11.12
N PRO A 69 66.86 46.61 -11.98
CA PRO A 69 66.37 45.26 -11.75
C PRO A 69 66.94 44.69 -10.50
N ILE A 70 66.10 44.06 -9.69
CA ILE A 70 66.55 43.30 -8.52
C ILE A 70 67.16 41.99 -9.00
N THR A 71 68.37 41.66 -8.56
CA THR A 71 69.06 40.41 -8.90
C THR A 71 68.85 39.32 -7.84
N ASP A 72 68.08 39.63 -6.81
CA ASP A 72 67.86 38.69 -5.70
C ASP A 72 66.71 37.72 -5.97
N ILE A 73 67.08 36.47 -6.22
CA ILE A 73 66.13 35.38 -6.44
C ILE A 73 65.30 35.09 -5.19
N HIS A 74 65.80 35.44 -4.00
CA HIS A 74 65.09 35.19 -2.75
C HIS A 74 63.80 36.04 -2.65
N THR A 75 63.89 37.32 -3.01
CA THR A 75 62.74 38.23 -3.07
C THR A 75 61.74 37.77 -4.09
N ALA A 76 62.18 37.31 -5.27
CA ALA A 76 61.32 36.77 -6.31
C ALA A 76 60.58 35.48 -5.84
N LYS A 77 61.29 34.61 -5.14
CA LYS A 77 60.74 33.40 -4.55
C LYS A 77 59.67 33.72 -3.49
N GLN A 78 59.97 34.65 -2.62
CA GLN A 78 59.04 35.09 -1.58
C GLN A 78 57.74 35.65 -2.18
N PHE A 79 57.85 36.45 -3.26
CA PHE A 79 56.71 36.97 -3.95
C PHE A 79 55.83 35.87 -4.54
N VAL A 80 56.41 34.85 -5.17
CA VAL A 80 55.66 33.67 -5.69
C VAL A 80 54.95 32.95 -4.57
N GLU A 81 55.65 32.71 -3.44
CA GLU A 81 55.11 31.99 -2.28
C GLU A 81 53.96 32.75 -1.59
N ASP A 82 54.02 34.09 -1.53
CA ASP A 82 53.09 34.91 -0.75
C ASP A 82 51.88 35.40 -1.58
N TYR A 83 52.06 35.63 -2.91
CA TYR A 83 51.07 36.33 -3.71
C TYR A 83 50.57 35.56 -4.94
N LEU A 84 51.33 34.57 -5.44
CA LEU A 84 50.91 33.83 -6.63
C LEU A 84 50.26 32.48 -6.35
N TYR A 85 50.33 32.00 -5.12
CA TYR A 85 49.87 30.64 -4.75
C TYR A 85 48.41 30.33 -5.06
N ASN A 86 47.55 31.33 -5.19
CA ASN A 86 46.11 31.21 -5.48
C ASN A 86 45.67 31.71 -6.86
N GLN A 87 46.64 32.08 -7.73
CA GLN A 87 46.37 32.51 -9.09
C GLN A 87 46.07 31.30 -10.00
N ASP A 88 45.34 31.55 -11.09
CA ASP A 88 45.22 30.55 -12.14
C ASP A 88 46.54 30.36 -12.91
N PRO A 89 46.76 29.19 -13.54
CA PRO A 89 48.04 28.87 -14.18
C PRO A 89 48.46 29.84 -15.31
N LEU A 90 47.52 30.44 -16.04
CA LEU A 90 47.81 31.38 -17.14
C LEU A 90 48.32 32.71 -16.59
N THR A 91 47.63 33.25 -15.60
CA THR A 91 48.01 34.47 -14.88
C THR A 91 49.36 34.31 -14.18
N ALA A 92 49.59 33.18 -13.52
CA ALA A 92 50.86 32.91 -12.85
C ALA A 92 52.00 32.76 -13.85
N ASP A 93 51.78 32.11 -14.99
CA ASP A 93 52.80 31.98 -16.05
C ASP A 93 53.15 33.34 -16.65
N GLU A 94 52.16 34.19 -16.96
CA GLU A 94 52.37 35.55 -17.45
C GLU A 94 53.21 36.38 -16.46
N ILE A 95 52.86 36.37 -15.18
CA ILE A 95 53.58 37.13 -14.16
C ILE A 95 55.02 36.61 -13.98
N ILE A 96 55.24 35.29 -13.89
CA ILE A 96 56.56 34.71 -13.67
C ILE A 96 57.44 34.86 -14.91
N ASN A 97 56.97 34.49 -16.11
CA ASN A 97 57.81 34.42 -17.29
C ASN A 97 57.90 35.71 -18.06
N THR A 98 56.94 36.64 -17.90
CA THR A 98 56.90 37.93 -18.57
C THR A 98 57.26 39.08 -17.62
N GLU A 99 56.45 39.29 -16.58
CA GLU A 99 56.63 40.46 -15.70
C GLU A 99 57.82 40.33 -14.73
N MET A 100 57.99 39.18 -14.09
CA MET A 100 59.16 38.96 -13.20
C MET A 100 60.48 38.99 -13.99
N LYS A 101 60.49 38.48 -15.22
CA LYS A 101 61.65 38.61 -16.12
C LYS A 101 61.96 40.05 -16.42
N ARG A 102 60.95 40.90 -16.51
CA ARG A 102 61.12 42.37 -16.83
C ARG A 102 61.65 43.16 -15.62
N TYR A 103 61.19 42.79 -14.39
CA TYR A 103 61.54 43.51 -13.17
C TYR A 103 62.71 42.90 -12.41
N PHE A 104 62.99 41.63 -12.58
CA PHE A 104 64.10 40.91 -12.00
C PHE A 104 65.01 40.42 -13.11
N ASN A 105 66.30 40.61 -12.96
CA ASN A 105 67.26 40.09 -13.94
C ASN A 105 67.56 38.62 -13.73
N LEU A 106 66.52 37.76 -13.94
CA LEU A 106 66.56 36.34 -13.69
C LEU A 106 66.85 35.52 -14.96
N ARG A 107 67.65 34.46 -14.79
CA ARG A 107 67.95 33.52 -15.87
C ARG A 107 66.72 32.58 -16.10
N SER A 108 66.58 32.02 -17.29
CA SER A 108 65.48 31.11 -17.63
C SER A 108 65.38 29.89 -16.71
N SER A 109 66.49 29.39 -16.17
CA SER A 109 66.50 28.31 -15.20
C SER A 109 65.91 28.73 -13.83
N GLN A 110 66.11 29.96 -13.43
CA GLN A 110 65.55 30.54 -12.22
C GLN A 110 64.02 30.76 -12.33
N LEU A 111 63.57 31.24 -13.48
CA LEU A 111 62.15 31.40 -13.76
C LEU A 111 61.41 30.03 -13.75
N LYS A 112 62.01 28.98 -14.33
CA LYS A 112 61.48 27.63 -14.26
C LYS A 112 61.41 27.14 -12.81
N SER A 113 62.38 27.45 -11.98
CA SER A 113 62.36 27.12 -10.55
C SER A 113 61.26 27.85 -9.81
N LEU A 114 61.00 29.11 -10.10
CA LEU A 114 59.89 29.89 -9.51
C LEU A 114 58.51 29.33 -9.92
N TYR A 115 58.36 28.95 -11.21
CA TYR A 115 57.14 28.33 -11.65
C TYR A 115 56.88 26.98 -10.97
N LYS A 116 57.92 26.18 -10.73
CA LYS A 116 57.81 24.94 -9.94
C LYS A 116 57.33 25.21 -8.52
N ILE A 117 57.85 26.22 -7.86
CA ILE A 117 57.40 26.63 -6.52
C ILE A 117 55.91 27.05 -6.54
N TYR A 118 55.52 27.84 -7.53
CA TYR A 118 54.11 28.19 -7.74
C TYR A 118 53.24 26.95 -7.84
N VAL A 119 53.57 25.96 -8.71
CA VAL A 119 52.81 24.75 -8.91
C VAL A 119 52.67 23.91 -7.60
N GLU A 120 53.73 23.81 -6.83
CA GLU A 120 53.71 23.12 -5.53
C GLU A 120 52.82 23.84 -4.51
N LYS A 121 52.93 25.15 -4.40
CA LYS A 121 52.12 25.96 -3.48
C LYS A 121 50.64 26.02 -3.90
N ASN A 122 50.37 26.18 -5.21
CA ASN A 122 49.03 26.20 -5.74
C ASN A 122 48.31 24.84 -5.52
N LYS A 123 49.01 23.71 -5.75
CA LYS A 123 48.47 22.37 -5.42
C LYS A 123 48.15 22.22 -3.92
N ALA A 124 49.04 22.67 -3.06
CA ALA A 124 48.84 22.62 -1.61
C ALA A 124 47.66 23.53 -1.19
N PHE A 125 47.52 24.68 -1.81
CA PHE A 125 46.43 25.62 -1.59
C PHE A 125 45.09 25.04 -2.10
N ALA A 126 45.08 24.49 -3.31
CA ALA A 126 43.90 23.83 -3.86
C ALA A 126 43.44 22.62 -3.02
N ALA A 127 44.39 21.84 -2.48
CA ALA A 127 44.11 20.74 -1.59
C ALA A 127 43.53 21.19 -0.23
N LYS A 128 44.07 22.30 0.34
CA LYS A 128 43.50 22.90 1.55
C LYS A 128 42.19 23.60 1.31
N GLY A 129 42.05 24.31 0.22
CA GLY A 129 40.82 25.01 -0.19
C GLY A 129 39.69 24.06 -0.49
N SER A 130 39.94 22.93 -1.16
CA SER A 130 38.93 21.88 -1.37
C SER A 130 38.51 21.20 -0.10
N ALA A 131 39.40 20.99 0.85
CA ALA A 131 39.08 20.43 2.18
C ALA A 131 38.28 21.41 3.08
N GLU A 132 38.57 22.72 3.00
CA GLU A 132 37.86 23.77 3.77
C GLU A 132 36.58 24.25 3.06
N LEU A 133 36.54 24.31 1.75
CA LEU A 133 35.34 24.57 0.94
C LEU A 133 34.39 23.37 1.04
N ALA A 134 34.89 22.16 1.06
CA ALA A 134 34.07 20.98 1.33
C ALA A 134 33.43 21.02 2.73
N LYS A 135 34.08 21.64 3.70
CA LYS A 135 33.50 21.83 5.05
C LYS A 135 32.56 23.04 5.17
N LYS A 136 32.62 24.02 4.29
CA LYS A 136 31.89 25.30 4.41
C LYS A 136 30.84 25.58 3.33
N ALA A 137 30.85 24.89 2.21
CA ALA A 137 30.17 25.42 1.00
C ALA A 137 28.89 24.71 0.59
N VAL A 138 28.53 23.56 1.13
CA VAL A 138 27.23 22.92 0.86
C VAL A 138 26.77 22.30 2.17
N ASN A 139 25.59 22.70 2.63
CA ASN A 139 24.86 21.98 3.66
C ASN A 139 24.40 20.65 3.02
N LEU A 140 25.37 19.72 2.83
CA LEU A 140 25.12 18.41 2.27
C LEU A 140 24.25 17.63 3.25
N PRO A 141 23.17 17.00 2.79
CA PRO A 141 22.48 16.02 3.60
C PRO A 141 23.43 14.95 4.12
N ASP A 142 23.13 14.35 5.27
CA ASP A 142 24.00 13.37 5.97
C ASP A 142 24.35 12.15 5.10
N TRP A 143 23.55 11.83 4.11
CA TRP A 143 23.81 10.75 3.14
C TRP A 143 24.75 11.11 2.00
N TYR A 144 25.46 12.27 2.08
CA TYR A 144 26.53 12.63 1.18
C TYR A 144 27.80 12.92 1.94
N GLU A 145 28.86 12.19 1.64
CA GLU A 145 30.20 12.48 2.16
C GLU A 145 30.97 13.39 1.22
N PRO A 146 31.53 14.50 1.71
CA PRO A 146 32.37 15.37 0.90
C PRO A 146 33.63 14.61 0.45
N THR A 147 33.96 14.70 -0.83
CA THR A 147 35.22 14.20 -1.39
C THR A 147 35.98 15.33 -2.09
N SER A 148 37.15 15.06 -2.61
CA SER A 148 37.96 16.04 -3.36
C SER A 148 37.34 16.45 -4.72
N HIS A 149 36.33 15.69 -5.21
CA HIS A 149 35.68 15.93 -6.50
C HIS A 149 34.16 16.05 -6.30
N ASP A 150 33.41 15.00 -6.58
CA ASP A 150 31.96 14.96 -6.35
C ASP A 150 31.66 14.30 -5.00
N PRO A 151 30.60 14.72 -4.27
CA PRO A 151 30.22 14.08 -3.01
C PRO A 151 29.92 12.58 -3.20
N SER A 152 30.42 11.77 -2.28
CA SER A 152 30.12 10.33 -2.27
C SER A 152 28.74 10.07 -1.65
N PHE A 153 27.86 9.43 -2.39
CA PHE A 153 26.52 9.07 -1.92
C PHE A 153 26.54 7.80 -1.05
N ARG A 154 25.84 7.87 0.08
CA ARG A 154 25.69 6.79 1.07
C ARG A 154 24.23 6.30 1.08
N PRO A 155 23.87 5.31 0.26
CA PRO A 155 22.49 4.85 0.12
C PRO A 155 21.89 4.33 1.43
N GLY A 156 22.69 3.67 2.28
CA GLY A 156 22.23 3.16 3.58
C GLY A 156 21.85 4.26 4.58
N VAL A 157 22.56 5.39 4.56
CA VAL A 157 22.24 6.53 5.43
C VAL A 157 20.92 7.17 4.99
N LEU A 158 20.71 7.35 3.68
CA LEU A 158 19.44 7.82 3.15
C LEU A 158 18.30 6.83 3.46
N ALA A 159 18.54 5.52 3.29
CA ALA A 159 17.55 4.50 3.60
C ALA A 159 17.09 4.53 5.07
N GLN A 160 18.04 4.71 5.99
CA GLN A 160 17.72 4.85 7.41
C GLN A 160 16.94 6.13 7.70
N TYR A 161 17.36 7.27 7.13
CA TYR A 161 16.63 8.53 7.26
C TYR A 161 15.18 8.39 6.77
N LEU A 162 14.96 7.78 5.60
CA LEU A 162 13.62 7.55 5.06
C LEU A 162 12.80 6.56 5.92
N ALA A 163 13.45 5.55 6.53
CA ALA A 163 12.78 4.63 7.44
C ALA A 163 12.28 5.31 8.72
N GLU A 164 12.93 6.36 9.17
CA GLU A 164 12.57 7.14 10.36
C GLU A 164 11.56 8.27 10.06
N THR A 165 11.66 8.88 8.88
CA THR A 165 10.84 10.05 8.52
C THR A 165 9.58 9.71 7.74
N GLU A 166 9.65 8.72 6.85
CA GLU A 166 8.50 8.28 6.05
C GLU A 166 7.73 7.18 6.79
N ARG A 167 6.42 7.36 6.86
CA ARG A 167 5.54 6.34 7.45
C ARG A 167 5.18 5.30 6.41
N VAL A 168 6.18 4.50 6.04
CA VAL A 168 6.11 3.48 5.01
C VAL A 168 6.56 2.15 5.60
N PHE A 169 5.93 1.05 5.19
CA PHE A 169 6.47 -0.28 5.38
C PHE A 169 6.38 -1.10 4.07
N TYR A 170 7.12 -2.20 4.03
CA TYR A 170 7.10 -3.15 2.93
C TYR A 170 6.71 -4.53 3.45
N SER A 171 5.72 -5.15 2.83
CA SER A 171 5.26 -6.50 3.19
C SER A 171 4.67 -7.21 1.98
N ALA A 172 4.88 -8.52 1.87
CA ALA A 172 4.32 -9.37 0.81
C ALA A 172 4.48 -8.78 -0.62
N HIS A 173 5.69 -8.32 -0.96
CA HIS A 173 6.07 -7.70 -2.23
C HIS A 173 5.36 -6.38 -2.56
N GLN A 174 4.84 -5.67 -1.54
CA GLN A 174 4.12 -4.43 -1.70
C GLN A 174 4.59 -3.39 -0.69
N TYR A 175 4.81 -2.14 -1.15
CA TYR A 175 4.95 -0.99 -0.27
C TYR A 175 3.59 -0.51 0.21
N TYR A 176 3.55 -0.02 1.44
CA TYR A 176 2.38 0.61 2.05
C TYR A 176 2.78 1.92 2.69
N ARG A 177 2.03 2.98 2.39
CA ARG A 177 2.23 4.32 2.96
C ARG A 177 1.07 4.69 3.86
N TYR A 178 1.37 5.27 5.01
CA TYR A 178 0.34 5.75 5.94
C TYR A 178 -0.33 7.02 5.41
N ASP A 179 -1.65 6.96 5.27
CA ASP A 179 -2.48 8.07 4.83
C ASP A 179 -3.84 8.03 5.55
N GLY A 180 -4.27 9.15 6.13
CA GLY A 180 -5.60 9.29 6.73
C GLY A 180 -5.99 8.23 7.77
N GLY A 181 -5.01 7.64 8.50
CA GLY A 181 -5.29 6.63 9.54
C GLY A 181 -5.10 5.18 9.09
N VAL A 182 -4.76 4.93 7.83
CA VAL A 182 -4.58 3.59 7.25
C VAL A 182 -3.32 3.52 6.39
N TYR A 183 -2.78 2.33 6.20
CA TYR A 183 -1.70 2.08 5.26
C TYR A 183 -2.27 1.64 3.90
N VAL A 184 -2.11 2.50 2.90
CA VAL A 184 -2.56 2.25 1.53
C VAL A 184 -1.43 1.65 0.68
N PRO A 185 -1.72 0.76 -0.27
CA PRO A 185 -0.71 0.25 -1.20
C PRO A 185 -0.07 1.39 -1.99
N MET A 186 1.27 1.38 -2.09
CA MET A 186 2.08 2.35 -2.81
C MET A 186 2.91 1.63 -3.89
N HIS A 187 2.93 2.14 -5.10
CA HIS A 187 3.72 1.58 -6.19
C HIS A 187 5.23 1.76 -5.94
N ARG A 188 6.05 0.83 -6.43
CA ARG A 188 7.51 0.91 -6.34
C ARG A 188 8.06 2.19 -6.99
N ASP A 189 7.47 2.63 -8.09
CA ASP A 189 7.87 3.88 -8.76
C ASP A 189 7.68 5.11 -7.86
N GLU A 190 6.69 5.09 -6.99
CA GLU A 190 6.46 6.16 -6.01
C GLU A 190 7.52 6.12 -4.91
N ALA A 191 7.89 4.92 -4.43
CA ALA A 191 8.99 4.75 -3.49
C ALA A 191 10.31 5.29 -4.09
N GLN A 192 10.59 5.00 -5.36
CA GLN A 192 11.76 5.53 -6.07
C GLN A 192 11.71 7.06 -6.24
N ARG A 193 10.53 7.65 -6.44
CA ARG A 193 10.37 9.12 -6.47
C ARG A 193 10.66 9.75 -5.12
N ILE A 194 10.25 9.13 -4.01
CA ILE A 194 10.58 9.61 -2.65
C ILE A 194 12.10 9.60 -2.45
N VAL A 195 12.76 8.51 -2.81
CA VAL A 195 14.24 8.41 -2.77
C VAL A 195 14.87 9.50 -3.63
N GLN A 196 14.42 9.66 -4.88
CA GLN A 196 14.94 10.65 -5.81
C GLN A 196 14.75 12.08 -5.29
N ALA A 197 13.61 12.40 -4.69
CA ALA A 197 13.31 13.71 -4.14
C ALA A 197 14.23 14.11 -2.97
N ALA A 198 14.72 13.13 -2.21
CA ALA A 198 15.68 13.35 -1.14
C ALA A 198 17.13 13.51 -1.63
N MET A 199 17.42 13.16 -2.89
CA MET A 199 18.76 13.25 -3.47
C MET A 199 19.02 14.61 -4.10
N LEU A 200 20.29 15.00 -4.15
CA LEU A 200 20.71 16.21 -4.85
C LEU A 200 20.64 15.99 -6.37
N PRO A 201 19.85 16.78 -7.14
CA PRO A 201 19.60 16.54 -8.57
C PRO A 201 20.87 16.40 -9.41
N ARG A 202 21.91 17.19 -9.09
CA ARG A 202 23.19 17.17 -9.82
C ARG A 202 23.94 15.84 -9.70
N TYR A 203 23.74 15.10 -8.61
CA TYR A 203 24.50 13.89 -8.28
C TYR A 203 23.64 12.61 -8.37
N THR A 204 22.38 12.74 -8.79
CA THR A 204 21.44 11.62 -8.84
C THR A 204 21.70 10.73 -10.06
N LYS A 205 21.89 9.43 -9.81
CA LYS A 205 22.01 8.38 -10.85
C LYS A 205 20.96 7.31 -10.60
N SER A 206 20.41 6.72 -11.66
CA SER A 206 19.37 5.67 -11.55
C SER A 206 19.81 4.47 -10.71
N VAL A 207 21.07 4.06 -10.81
CA VAL A 207 21.63 2.95 -9.99
C VAL A 207 21.62 3.31 -8.51
N GLN A 208 21.90 4.56 -8.16
CA GLN A 208 21.90 5.02 -6.76
C GLN A 208 20.48 5.10 -6.18
N ILE A 209 19.49 5.47 -7.00
CA ILE A 209 18.07 5.42 -6.60
C ILE A 209 17.65 3.98 -6.29
N ALA A 210 17.99 3.04 -7.17
CA ALA A 210 17.63 1.64 -7.00
C ALA A 210 18.33 1.01 -5.78
N ASP A 211 19.61 1.37 -5.52
CA ASP A 211 20.35 0.88 -4.36
C ASP A 211 19.76 1.43 -3.05
N ALA A 212 19.51 2.74 -2.96
CA ALA A 212 18.90 3.36 -1.79
C ALA A 212 17.48 2.81 -1.54
N GLU A 213 16.68 2.63 -2.60
CA GLU A 213 15.34 2.04 -2.51
C GLU A 213 15.40 0.60 -1.99
N SER A 214 16.33 -0.21 -2.47
CA SER A 214 16.49 -1.60 -2.02
C SER A 214 16.90 -1.68 -0.54
N GLN A 215 17.79 -0.81 -0.09
CA GLN A 215 18.18 -0.75 1.33
C GLN A 215 17.05 -0.19 2.22
N TRP A 216 16.30 0.80 1.73
CA TRP A 216 15.11 1.29 2.42
C TRP A 216 14.04 0.21 2.55
N GLN A 217 13.77 -0.55 1.47
CA GLN A 217 12.87 -1.70 1.47
C GLN A 217 13.20 -2.69 2.60
N LEU A 218 14.49 -3.06 2.73
CA LEU A 218 14.94 -3.97 3.79
C LEU A 218 14.73 -3.36 5.20
N SER A 219 14.98 -2.07 5.37
CA SER A 219 14.85 -1.38 6.65
C SER A 219 13.41 -1.28 7.14
N VAL A 220 12.44 -1.19 6.22
CA VAL A 220 11.00 -1.05 6.54
C VAL A 220 10.20 -2.34 6.34
N MET A 221 10.88 -3.47 6.17
CA MET A 221 10.21 -4.77 5.99
C MET A 221 9.42 -5.18 7.24
N ARG A 222 8.18 -5.65 7.03
CA ARG A 222 7.31 -6.18 8.08
C ARG A 222 6.76 -7.53 7.67
N SER A 223 6.57 -8.40 8.64
CA SER A 223 5.88 -9.66 8.45
C SER A 223 4.39 -9.42 8.23
N LYS A 224 3.76 -10.24 7.40
CA LYS A 224 2.31 -10.15 7.14
C LYS A 224 1.48 -10.35 8.43
N CYS A 225 1.96 -11.12 9.40
CA CYS A 225 1.28 -11.35 10.67
C CYS A 225 1.29 -10.11 11.60
N GLU A 226 2.12 -9.10 11.33
CA GLU A 226 2.11 -7.82 12.06
C GLU A 226 1.00 -6.88 11.59
N LEU A 227 0.39 -7.16 10.43
CA LEU A 227 -0.64 -6.30 9.84
C LEU A 227 -2.01 -6.64 10.45
N ASN A 228 -2.79 -5.61 10.78
CA ASN A 228 -4.11 -5.74 11.39
C ASN A 228 -4.09 -6.72 12.59
N PRO A 229 -3.26 -6.49 13.61
CA PRO A 229 -2.88 -7.51 14.61
C PRO A 229 -4.05 -7.96 15.50
N ASN A 230 -5.07 -7.14 15.69
CA ASN A 230 -6.25 -7.48 16.48
C ASN A 230 -7.50 -7.51 15.57
N PRO A 231 -8.12 -8.68 15.36
CA PRO A 231 -9.30 -8.81 14.50
C PRO A 231 -10.55 -8.09 15.03
N TYR A 232 -10.56 -7.68 16.29
CA TYR A 232 -11.67 -6.97 16.94
C TYR A 232 -11.49 -5.44 16.93
N ILE A 233 -10.42 -4.93 16.34
CA ILE A 233 -10.24 -3.51 16.11
C ILE A 233 -10.69 -3.17 14.69
N ILE A 234 -11.72 -2.35 14.57
CA ILE A 234 -12.22 -1.83 13.30
C ILE A 234 -11.61 -0.45 13.09
N ASN A 235 -10.87 -0.27 11.99
CA ASN A 235 -10.36 1.04 11.62
C ASN A 235 -11.44 1.82 10.85
N LEU A 236 -11.89 2.92 11.41
CA LEU A 236 -12.92 3.82 10.89
C LEU A 236 -12.27 5.14 10.45
N LYS A 237 -12.98 6.03 9.77
CA LYS A 237 -12.45 7.33 9.37
C LYS A 237 -12.04 8.22 10.55
N ASN A 238 -12.72 8.12 11.67
CA ASN A 238 -12.47 8.94 12.85
C ASN A 238 -11.67 8.25 13.97
N GLY A 239 -11.20 6.99 13.78
CA GLY A 239 -10.38 6.31 14.77
C GLY A 239 -10.40 4.79 14.66
N LEU A 240 -9.77 4.16 15.64
CA LEU A 240 -9.75 2.71 15.82
C LEU A 240 -10.81 2.34 16.87
N TYR A 241 -11.84 1.59 16.45
CA TYR A 241 -12.92 1.14 17.32
C TYR A 241 -12.66 -0.28 17.81
N ASP A 242 -12.58 -0.45 19.13
CA ASP A 242 -12.50 -1.76 19.76
C ASP A 242 -13.91 -2.32 19.99
N VAL A 243 -14.22 -3.44 19.33
CA VAL A 243 -15.53 -4.07 19.39
C VAL A 243 -15.79 -4.71 20.76
N LEU A 244 -14.74 -5.17 21.46
CA LEU A 244 -14.87 -5.83 22.76
C LEU A 244 -15.06 -4.83 23.90
N GLU A 245 -14.28 -3.73 23.85
CA GLU A 245 -14.35 -2.67 24.87
C GLU A 245 -15.36 -1.59 24.51
N GLU A 246 -15.94 -1.60 23.31
CA GLU A 246 -16.88 -0.60 22.77
C GLU A 246 -16.33 0.83 22.84
N THR A 247 -15.03 1.00 22.57
CA THR A 247 -14.34 2.29 22.67
C THR A 247 -13.69 2.70 21.35
N LEU A 248 -13.73 4.01 21.09
CA LEU A 248 -13.04 4.63 19.96
C LEU A 248 -11.76 5.30 20.43
N THR A 249 -10.63 4.98 19.82
CA THR A 249 -9.33 5.59 20.09
C THR A 249 -8.78 6.29 18.84
N PRO A 250 -7.95 7.33 18.99
CA PRO A 250 -7.33 8.00 17.84
C PRO A 250 -6.50 7.04 16.99
N HIS A 251 -6.37 7.33 15.69
CA HIS A 251 -5.51 6.59 14.80
C HIS A 251 -4.06 6.55 15.28
N ASN A 252 -3.43 5.40 15.12
CA ASN A 252 -2.03 5.19 15.47
C ASN A 252 -1.31 4.46 14.33
N HIS A 253 -0.34 5.12 13.72
CA HIS A 253 0.47 4.54 12.63
C HIS A 253 1.21 3.25 13.03
N LYS A 254 1.48 3.03 14.32
CA LYS A 254 2.12 1.80 14.83
C LYS A 254 1.19 0.58 14.79
N TYR A 255 -0.13 0.79 14.66
CA TYR A 255 -1.10 -0.30 14.57
C TYR A 255 -1.02 -1.09 13.26
N LEU A 256 -0.38 -0.56 12.22
CA LEU A 256 -0.19 -1.17 10.91
C LEU A 256 -1.51 -1.65 10.25
N SER A 257 -2.55 -0.85 10.35
CA SER A 257 -3.83 -1.14 9.70
C SER A 257 -3.76 -0.94 8.20
N THR A 258 -4.14 -1.96 7.41
CA THR A 258 -4.27 -1.91 5.94
C THR A 258 -5.72 -1.91 5.46
N VAL A 259 -6.67 -1.93 6.40
CA VAL A 259 -8.12 -1.93 6.16
C VAL A 259 -8.71 -0.76 6.90
N GLN A 260 -9.49 0.09 6.22
CA GLN A 260 -10.25 1.19 6.84
C GLN A 260 -11.65 1.22 6.22
N LEU A 261 -12.67 1.33 7.06
CA LEU A 261 -14.05 1.51 6.61
C LEU A 261 -14.33 3.00 6.34
N PRO A 262 -15.10 3.33 5.29
CA PRO A 262 -15.35 4.73 4.89
C PRO A 262 -16.40 5.45 5.73
N VAL A 263 -16.63 5.03 6.96
CA VAL A 263 -17.67 5.50 7.89
C VAL A 263 -17.06 5.94 9.22
N ASN A 264 -17.79 6.75 9.97
CA ASN A 264 -17.39 7.20 11.32
C ASN A 264 -18.20 6.47 12.39
N TYR A 265 -17.60 6.29 13.55
CA TYR A 265 -18.34 5.91 14.75
C TYR A 265 -19.01 7.14 15.36
N ASP A 266 -20.31 7.10 15.45
CA ASP A 266 -21.14 8.07 16.17
C ASP A 266 -22.28 7.30 16.85
N GLU A 267 -22.26 7.23 18.18
CA GLU A 267 -23.23 6.47 18.99
C GLU A 267 -24.67 6.95 18.83
N HIS A 268 -24.87 8.19 18.35
CA HIS A 268 -26.19 8.79 18.15
C HIS A 268 -26.69 8.68 16.70
N ALA A 269 -25.84 8.23 15.77
CA ALA A 269 -26.21 8.10 14.37
C ALA A 269 -27.30 7.05 14.15
N LYS A 270 -28.27 7.38 13.30
CA LYS A 270 -29.41 6.52 12.96
C LYS A 270 -29.53 6.36 11.44
N CYS A 271 -30.17 5.27 11.00
CA CYS A 271 -30.40 5.00 9.59
C CYS A 271 -31.88 4.62 9.32
N PRO A 272 -32.83 5.52 9.56
CA PRO A 272 -34.25 5.18 9.44
C PRO A 272 -34.67 4.81 8.02
N LEU A 273 -34.13 5.47 6.98
CA LEU A 273 -34.44 5.13 5.60
C LEU A 273 -33.92 3.75 5.21
N PHE A 274 -32.71 3.41 5.65
CA PHE A 274 -32.13 2.09 5.40
C PHE A 274 -32.91 1.00 6.16
N GLN A 275 -33.26 1.22 7.41
CA GLN A 275 -34.08 0.29 8.20
C GLN A 275 -35.45 0.07 7.56
N GLN A 276 -36.13 1.13 7.11
CA GLN A 276 -37.40 1.05 6.40
C GLN A 276 -37.26 0.23 5.11
N PHE A 277 -36.20 0.48 4.33
CA PHE A 277 -35.91 -0.31 3.12
C PHE A 277 -35.79 -1.80 3.43
N LEU A 278 -35.06 -2.18 4.50
CA LEU A 278 -34.91 -3.58 4.89
C LEU A 278 -36.25 -4.19 5.35
N THR A 279 -37.01 -3.47 6.17
CA THR A 279 -38.33 -3.91 6.63
C THR A 279 -39.28 -4.17 5.46
N ASP A 280 -39.30 -3.24 4.49
CA ASP A 280 -40.10 -3.38 3.27
C ASP A 280 -39.64 -4.57 2.41
N ALA A 281 -38.32 -4.72 2.22
CA ALA A 281 -37.74 -5.79 1.42
C ALA A 281 -37.96 -7.19 2.02
N MET A 282 -38.02 -7.27 3.35
CA MET A 282 -38.27 -8.51 4.11
C MET A 282 -39.77 -8.70 4.43
N CYS A 283 -40.67 -7.92 3.84
CA CYS A 283 -42.12 -8.02 4.07
C CYS A 283 -42.49 -7.91 5.55
N GLU A 284 -41.87 -6.97 6.28
CA GLU A 284 -42.09 -6.71 7.71
C GLU A 284 -41.63 -7.85 8.66
N ASP A 285 -40.90 -8.84 8.12
CA ASP A 285 -40.29 -9.90 8.93
C ASP A 285 -39.05 -9.38 9.66
N ILE A 286 -39.24 -9.01 10.92
CA ILE A 286 -38.17 -8.42 11.77
C ILE A 286 -37.08 -9.43 12.06
N GLU A 287 -37.35 -10.73 12.10
CA GLU A 287 -36.32 -11.76 12.32
C GLU A 287 -35.38 -11.83 11.12
N GLN A 288 -35.88 -11.73 9.87
CA GLN A 288 -35.05 -11.62 8.67
C GLN A 288 -34.25 -10.33 8.64
N VAL A 289 -34.80 -9.19 9.09
CA VAL A 289 -34.06 -7.93 9.22
C VAL A 289 -32.91 -8.09 10.24
N ASN A 290 -33.15 -8.75 11.36
CA ASN A 290 -32.14 -9.05 12.36
C ASN A 290 -31.03 -9.97 11.81
N LEU A 291 -31.38 -10.96 11.01
CA LEU A 291 -30.41 -11.83 10.34
C LEU A 291 -29.53 -11.02 9.38
N ILE A 292 -30.10 -10.12 8.57
CA ILE A 292 -29.34 -9.23 7.68
C ILE A 292 -28.42 -8.32 8.49
N GLN A 293 -28.90 -7.80 9.62
CA GLN A 293 -28.11 -6.98 10.53
C GLN A 293 -26.88 -7.75 11.06
N GLU A 294 -27.03 -9.00 11.43
CA GLU A 294 -25.93 -9.88 11.85
C GLU A 294 -24.95 -10.15 10.71
N ILE A 295 -25.44 -10.36 9.47
CA ILE A 295 -24.59 -10.55 8.28
C ILE A 295 -23.76 -9.31 8.01
N MET A 296 -24.35 -8.12 8.08
CA MET A 296 -23.64 -6.86 7.91
C MET A 296 -22.58 -6.68 9.00
N GLY A 297 -22.92 -6.96 10.25
CA GLY A 297 -22.00 -6.94 11.38
C GLY A 297 -20.84 -7.91 11.22
N TYR A 298 -21.12 -9.12 10.78
CA TYR A 298 -20.12 -10.15 10.53
C TYR A 298 -19.10 -9.77 9.46
N CYS A 299 -19.47 -8.90 8.52
CA CYS A 299 -18.56 -8.36 7.50
C CYS A 299 -17.59 -7.31 8.04
N LEU A 300 -17.81 -6.72 9.22
CA LEU A 300 -16.96 -5.67 9.78
C LEU A 300 -15.60 -6.18 10.30
N ILE A 301 -15.53 -7.44 10.70
CA ILE A 301 -14.35 -8.04 11.35
C ILE A 301 -13.81 -9.23 10.54
N PRO A 302 -12.50 -9.52 10.53
CA PRO A 302 -11.90 -10.62 9.78
C PRO A 302 -12.01 -11.99 10.48
N VAL A 303 -13.04 -12.23 11.32
CA VAL A 303 -13.24 -13.48 12.08
C VAL A 303 -14.19 -14.40 11.31
N THR A 304 -13.79 -15.62 10.96
CA THR A 304 -14.57 -16.58 10.15
C THR A 304 -15.27 -17.69 10.95
N ALA A 305 -15.39 -17.52 12.28
CA ALA A 305 -15.88 -18.53 13.22
C ALA A 305 -17.27 -19.12 12.90
N ALA A 306 -18.16 -18.34 12.28
CA ALA A 306 -19.49 -18.84 11.89
C ALA A 306 -19.46 -19.83 10.72
N GLN A 307 -18.42 -19.84 9.91
CA GLN A 307 -18.26 -20.69 8.72
C GLN A 307 -19.47 -20.64 7.76
N LYS A 308 -20.00 -19.45 7.47
CA LYS A 308 -21.21 -19.26 6.65
C LYS A 308 -20.92 -18.44 5.37
N CYS A 309 -21.68 -18.77 4.34
CA CYS A 309 -21.80 -18.06 3.07
C CYS A 309 -23.27 -17.66 2.90
N PHE A 310 -23.51 -16.49 2.35
CA PHE A 310 -24.82 -15.88 2.25
C PHE A 310 -25.24 -15.76 0.78
N VAL A 311 -26.44 -16.26 0.46
CA VAL A 311 -27.01 -16.19 -0.89
C VAL A 311 -28.36 -15.50 -0.84
N PHE A 312 -28.42 -14.33 -1.46
CA PHE A 312 -29.64 -13.53 -1.58
C PHE A 312 -30.35 -13.88 -2.88
N SER A 313 -31.50 -14.53 -2.80
CA SER A 313 -32.29 -14.98 -3.94
C SER A 313 -33.58 -14.19 -4.09
N GLY A 314 -34.20 -14.20 -5.27
CA GLY A 314 -35.50 -13.57 -5.52
C GLY A 314 -35.57 -12.82 -6.83
N ALA A 315 -36.75 -12.28 -7.16
CA ALA A 315 -37.04 -11.62 -8.43
C ALA A 315 -36.17 -10.38 -8.66
N ALA A 316 -36.06 -9.96 -9.93
CA ALA A 316 -35.43 -8.71 -10.31
C ALA A 316 -36.15 -7.51 -9.67
N GLY A 317 -35.40 -6.53 -9.15
CA GLY A 317 -36.01 -5.35 -8.51
C GLY A 317 -36.44 -5.55 -7.05
N ALA A 318 -36.11 -6.68 -6.42
CA ALA A 318 -36.46 -6.97 -5.02
C ALA A 318 -35.52 -6.31 -3.99
N GLY A 319 -34.51 -5.56 -4.40
CA GLY A 319 -33.60 -4.86 -3.47
C GLY A 319 -32.27 -5.57 -3.19
N LYS A 320 -32.06 -6.81 -3.66
CA LYS A 320 -30.82 -7.58 -3.43
C LYS A 320 -29.54 -6.81 -3.76
N SER A 321 -29.44 -6.28 -4.97
CA SER A 321 -28.26 -5.52 -5.43
C SER A 321 -28.10 -4.19 -4.69
N VAL A 322 -29.19 -3.59 -4.21
CA VAL A 322 -29.14 -2.37 -3.38
C VAL A 322 -28.50 -2.69 -2.06
N LEU A 323 -28.94 -3.75 -1.35
CA LEU A 323 -28.32 -4.21 -0.10
C LEU A 323 -26.84 -4.52 -0.28
N LEU A 324 -26.48 -5.29 -1.30
CA LEU A 324 -25.08 -5.63 -1.55
C LEU A 324 -24.21 -4.38 -1.81
N ARG A 325 -24.76 -3.38 -2.52
CA ARG A 325 -24.08 -2.10 -2.73
C ARG A 325 -23.98 -1.24 -1.45
N VAL A 326 -24.95 -1.30 -0.56
CA VAL A 326 -24.83 -0.66 0.76
C VAL A 326 -23.68 -1.31 1.52
N ILE A 327 -23.56 -2.62 1.51
CA ILE A 327 -22.47 -3.33 2.19
C ILE A 327 -21.11 -2.99 1.53
N SER A 328 -21.01 -3.07 0.18
CA SER A 328 -19.73 -2.86 -0.52
C SER A 328 -19.29 -1.40 -0.60
N ASP A 329 -20.22 -0.49 -0.91
CA ASP A 329 -19.86 0.88 -1.30
C ASP A 329 -19.95 1.88 -0.13
N ILE A 330 -20.85 1.61 0.83
CA ILE A 330 -21.14 2.52 1.94
C ILE A 330 -20.49 2.02 3.22
N LEU A 331 -20.71 0.76 3.61
CA LEU A 331 -20.26 0.23 4.88
C LEU A 331 -18.79 -0.17 4.87
N LEU A 332 -18.39 -1.02 3.92
CA LEU A 332 -17.03 -1.60 3.89
C LEU A 332 -16.04 -0.76 3.07
N GLY A 333 -16.48 -0.11 1.99
CA GLY A 333 -15.63 0.51 0.98
C GLY A 333 -15.10 -0.50 -0.05
N HIS A 334 -15.01 -0.07 -1.31
CA HIS A 334 -14.59 -0.91 -2.44
C HIS A 334 -13.22 -1.57 -2.23
N GLU A 335 -12.30 -0.86 -1.56
CA GLU A 335 -10.94 -1.34 -1.33
C GLU A 335 -10.91 -2.60 -0.44
N ASN A 336 -11.93 -2.81 0.38
CA ASN A 336 -12.03 -3.91 1.31
C ASN A 336 -12.89 -5.07 0.80
N VAL A 337 -13.37 -4.99 -0.44
CA VAL A 337 -14.27 -5.97 -1.06
C VAL A 337 -13.65 -6.54 -2.34
N SER A 338 -13.82 -7.84 -2.57
CA SER A 338 -13.53 -8.51 -3.83
C SER A 338 -14.83 -8.85 -4.58
N ASN A 339 -14.72 -9.11 -5.88
CA ASN A 339 -15.86 -9.42 -6.75
C ASN A 339 -15.55 -10.66 -7.61
N VAL A 340 -15.57 -11.82 -6.98
CA VAL A 340 -15.32 -13.11 -7.62
C VAL A 340 -16.59 -13.94 -7.60
N SER A 341 -17.04 -14.42 -8.77
CA SER A 341 -18.20 -15.31 -8.84
C SER A 341 -17.89 -16.65 -8.20
N TRP A 342 -18.91 -17.36 -7.75
CA TRP A 342 -18.77 -18.69 -7.15
C TRP A 342 -18.01 -19.65 -8.08
N GLN A 343 -18.36 -19.65 -9.37
CA GLN A 343 -17.74 -20.50 -10.38
C GLN A 343 -16.26 -20.20 -10.62
N ALA A 344 -15.83 -18.95 -10.38
CA ALA A 344 -14.45 -18.50 -10.56
C ALA A 344 -13.57 -18.66 -9.31
N LEU A 345 -14.12 -19.11 -8.17
CA LEU A 345 -13.34 -19.32 -6.94
C LEU A 345 -12.23 -20.37 -7.13
N ASN A 346 -12.39 -21.30 -8.07
CA ASN A 346 -11.38 -22.34 -8.38
C ASN A 346 -10.22 -21.82 -9.26
N GLU A 347 -10.29 -20.57 -9.73
CA GLU A 347 -9.23 -19.96 -10.55
C GLU A 347 -8.14 -19.36 -9.64
N ARG A 348 -6.91 -19.86 -9.70
CA ARG A 348 -5.78 -19.48 -8.82
C ARG A 348 -5.54 -17.98 -8.74
N PHE A 349 -5.59 -17.27 -9.88
CA PHE A 349 -5.38 -15.82 -9.92
C PHE A 349 -6.57 -15.02 -9.34
N LYS A 350 -7.79 -15.54 -9.49
CA LYS A 350 -8.99 -14.94 -8.91
C LYS A 350 -9.01 -15.10 -7.39
N LEU A 351 -8.57 -16.26 -6.92
CA LEU A 351 -8.47 -16.56 -5.50
C LEU A 351 -7.57 -15.55 -4.76
N ALA A 352 -6.47 -15.12 -5.40
CA ALA A 352 -5.56 -14.12 -4.82
C ALA A 352 -6.22 -12.78 -4.53
N SER A 353 -7.33 -12.44 -5.21
CA SER A 353 -8.04 -11.18 -4.97
C SER A 353 -8.86 -11.17 -3.68
N LEU A 354 -9.04 -12.32 -3.02
CA LEU A 354 -9.74 -12.43 -1.73
C LEU A 354 -8.80 -12.17 -0.54
N ASP A 355 -7.49 -12.21 -0.78
CA ASP A 355 -6.49 -12.03 0.28
C ASP A 355 -6.58 -10.64 0.90
N GLY A 356 -6.76 -10.58 2.23
CA GLY A 356 -6.87 -9.34 2.99
C GLY A 356 -8.21 -8.59 2.84
N LYS A 357 -9.22 -9.18 2.15
CA LYS A 357 -10.54 -8.58 2.00
C LYS A 357 -11.48 -8.97 3.14
N LEU A 358 -12.44 -8.09 3.46
CA LEU A 358 -13.49 -8.33 4.45
C LEU A 358 -14.67 -9.10 3.86
N ALA A 359 -15.00 -8.84 2.60
CA ALA A 359 -16.08 -9.52 1.90
C ALA A 359 -15.72 -9.80 0.44
N ASN A 360 -16.28 -10.87 -0.11
CA ASN A 360 -16.39 -11.11 -1.54
C ASN A 360 -17.87 -11.00 -1.93
N ILE A 361 -18.20 -9.98 -2.67
CA ILE A 361 -19.58 -9.67 -3.05
C ILE A 361 -19.73 -9.80 -4.54
N PHE A 362 -20.56 -10.76 -5.00
CA PHE A 362 -20.84 -10.94 -6.40
C PHE A 362 -22.36 -10.93 -6.63
N ALA A 363 -22.83 -9.86 -7.26
CA ALA A 363 -24.21 -9.71 -7.66
C ALA A 363 -24.45 -10.45 -8.97
N ASP A 364 -25.63 -11.08 -9.07
CA ASP A 364 -26.11 -11.75 -10.28
C ASP A 364 -25.28 -12.96 -10.72
N LEU A 365 -25.23 -13.98 -9.84
CA LEU A 365 -24.59 -15.26 -10.15
C LEU A 365 -25.16 -15.85 -11.44
N PRO A 366 -24.28 -16.33 -12.35
CA PRO A 366 -24.74 -17.05 -13.54
C PRO A 366 -25.46 -18.35 -13.14
N THR A 367 -26.46 -18.72 -13.92
CA THR A 367 -27.26 -19.96 -13.70
C THR A 367 -26.47 -21.25 -13.94
N ARG A 368 -25.22 -21.16 -14.40
CA ARG A 368 -24.34 -22.30 -14.59
C ARG A 368 -24.14 -23.06 -13.29
N ASN A 369 -24.26 -24.37 -13.35
CA ASN A 369 -24.13 -25.25 -12.20
C ASN A 369 -22.77 -25.13 -11.50
N ILE A 370 -22.77 -25.40 -10.19
CA ILE A 370 -21.59 -25.48 -9.37
C ILE A 370 -21.08 -26.93 -9.40
N GLU A 371 -19.87 -27.13 -9.92
CA GLU A 371 -19.30 -28.47 -10.12
C GLU A 371 -18.36 -28.89 -9.00
N ASP A 372 -17.49 -27.96 -8.56
CA ASP A 372 -16.50 -28.21 -7.51
C ASP A 372 -16.64 -27.22 -6.35
N ASN A 373 -16.80 -27.75 -5.16
CA ASN A 373 -16.97 -26.99 -3.91
C ASN A 373 -15.77 -27.14 -2.94
N GLY A 374 -14.65 -27.71 -3.40
CA GLY A 374 -13.47 -27.89 -2.54
C GLY A 374 -12.94 -26.55 -2.02
N ILE A 375 -12.64 -25.64 -2.93
CA ILE A 375 -12.15 -24.29 -2.59
C ILE A 375 -13.20 -23.48 -1.80
N PHE A 376 -14.49 -23.58 -2.18
CA PHE A 376 -15.56 -22.94 -1.43
C PHE A 376 -15.59 -23.38 0.05
N LYS A 377 -15.50 -24.69 0.32
CA LYS A 377 -15.48 -25.21 1.69
C LYS A 377 -14.25 -24.77 2.47
N ALA A 378 -13.10 -24.71 1.81
CA ALA A 378 -11.87 -24.22 2.41
C ALA A 378 -11.91 -22.71 2.72
N LEU A 379 -12.45 -21.89 1.80
CA LEU A 379 -12.66 -20.44 2.01
C LEU A 379 -13.53 -20.14 3.23
N VAL A 380 -14.62 -20.89 3.38
CA VAL A 380 -15.56 -20.70 4.48
C VAL A 380 -15.08 -21.40 5.76
N GLY A 381 -14.23 -22.44 5.63
CA GLY A 381 -13.81 -23.34 6.70
C GLY A 381 -12.56 -22.93 7.47
N GLU A 382 -11.97 -21.76 7.20
CA GLU A 382 -10.73 -21.29 7.82
C GLU A 382 -9.45 -22.05 7.40
N ASP A 383 -9.49 -22.83 6.32
CA ASP A 383 -8.34 -23.56 5.82
C ASP A 383 -7.34 -22.61 5.12
N TYR A 384 -6.06 -23.03 5.07
CA TYR A 384 -5.07 -22.35 4.24
C TYR A 384 -5.30 -22.69 2.78
N LEU A 385 -5.22 -21.66 1.94
CA LEU A 385 -5.41 -21.72 0.50
C LEU A 385 -4.14 -21.27 -0.21
N SER A 386 -3.80 -21.96 -1.28
CA SER A 386 -2.71 -21.55 -2.16
C SER A 386 -3.24 -20.67 -3.30
N ALA A 387 -2.69 -19.48 -3.44
CA ALA A 387 -3.01 -18.54 -4.52
C ALA A 387 -1.76 -18.08 -5.26
N GLU A 388 -1.96 -17.57 -6.46
CA GLU A 388 -0.89 -17.05 -7.30
C GLU A 388 -1.21 -15.63 -7.75
N ARG A 389 -0.19 -14.74 -7.74
CA ARG A 389 -0.25 -13.45 -8.43
C ARG A 389 0.58 -13.55 -9.71
N LYS A 390 0.17 -12.86 -10.78
CA LYS A 390 0.96 -12.85 -12.02
C LYS A 390 2.40 -12.42 -11.73
N PHE A 391 3.34 -13.19 -12.24
CA PHE A 391 4.80 -12.96 -12.09
C PHE A 391 5.34 -13.07 -10.65
N HIS A 392 4.61 -13.72 -9.74
CA HIS A 392 5.05 -14.02 -8.39
C HIS A 392 4.85 -15.50 -8.09
N ASP A 393 5.64 -16.02 -7.16
CA ASP A 393 5.49 -17.39 -6.66
C ASP A 393 4.15 -17.58 -5.95
N ALA A 394 3.68 -18.83 -5.95
CA ALA A 394 2.50 -19.20 -5.18
C ALA A 394 2.72 -18.98 -3.69
N TYR A 395 1.70 -18.51 -3.00
CA TYR A 395 1.73 -18.25 -1.56
C TYR A 395 0.48 -18.77 -0.88
N ASN A 396 0.61 -19.10 0.41
CA ASN A 396 -0.50 -19.54 1.22
C ASN A 396 -1.10 -18.36 2.00
N PHE A 397 -2.43 -18.30 2.06
CA PHE A 397 -3.15 -17.34 2.87
C PHE A 397 -4.38 -17.96 3.52
N LYS A 398 -4.86 -17.37 4.60
CA LYS A 398 -6.15 -17.69 5.23
C LYS A 398 -7.16 -16.64 4.79
N ALA A 399 -8.28 -17.09 4.20
CA ALA A 399 -9.31 -16.16 3.74
C ALA A 399 -10.05 -15.54 4.93
N THR A 400 -10.23 -14.23 4.85
CA THR A 400 -11.05 -13.46 5.80
C THR A 400 -12.32 -12.92 5.16
N ALA A 401 -12.45 -13.03 3.85
CA ALA A 401 -13.57 -12.51 3.08
C ALA A 401 -14.85 -13.32 3.31
N ARG A 402 -15.94 -12.65 3.69
CA ARG A 402 -17.28 -13.25 3.73
C ARG A 402 -17.78 -13.41 2.30
N LEU A 403 -18.32 -14.57 1.98
CA LEU A 403 -18.90 -14.83 0.68
C LEU A 403 -20.36 -14.40 0.65
N LEU A 404 -20.68 -13.37 -0.10
CA LEU A 404 -22.03 -12.86 -0.32
C LEU A 404 -22.35 -12.91 -1.81
N PHE A 405 -23.39 -13.63 -2.15
CA PHE A 405 -23.83 -13.78 -3.54
C PHE A 405 -25.28 -13.35 -3.71
N SER A 406 -25.64 -12.82 -4.87
CA SER A 406 -27.05 -12.70 -5.22
C SER A 406 -27.36 -13.33 -6.56
N CYS A 407 -28.61 -13.78 -6.73
CA CYS A 407 -29.10 -14.39 -7.95
C CYS A 407 -30.62 -14.26 -8.02
N ASN A 408 -31.19 -14.48 -9.20
CA ASN A 408 -32.64 -14.64 -9.31
C ASN A 408 -33.03 -16.09 -8.93
N ASN A 409 -32.28 -17.06 -9.45
CA ASN A 409 -32.42 -18.47 -9.09
C ASN A 409 -31.06 -18.99 -8.63
N ILE A 410 -31.02 -19.71 -7.53
CA ILE A 410 -29.78 -20.26 -6.97
C ILE A 410 -29.23 -21.31 -7.93
N PRO A 411 -27.95 -21.22 -8.37
CA PRO A 411 -27.34 -22.22 -9.24
C PRO A 411 -27.39 -23.61 -8.59
N LYS A 412 -27.82 -24.63 -9.35
CA LYS A 412 -27.93 -25.99 -8.81
C LYS A 412 -26.53 -26.56 -8.54
N ASN A 413 -26.40 -27.23 -7.41
CA ASN A 413 -25.19 -27.96 -7.04
C ASN A 413 -25.37 -29.45 -7.29
N TYR A 414 -24.75 -29.97 -8.33
CA TYR A 414 -24.80 -31.41 -8.65
C TYR A 414 -23.57 -32.17 -8.12
N GLY A 415 -22.47 -31.47 -7.86
CA GLY A 415 -21.19 -32.10 -7.49
C GLY A 415 -21.12 -32.55 -6.04
N ASP A 416 -21.59 -31.75 -5.10
CA ASP A 416 -21.44 -31.99 -3.67
C ASP A 416 -22.78 -31.96 -2.92
N LYS A 417 -23.25 -33.10 -2.48
CA LYS A 417 -24.49 -33.28 -1.71
C LYS A 417 -24.25 -33.49 -0.21
N SER A 418 -23.02 -33.21 0.24
CA SER A 418 -22.65 -33.44 1.64
C SER A 418 -23.27 -32.40 2.56
N GLU A 419 -23.53 -32.80 3.81
CA GLU A 419 -23.90 -31.86 4.88
C GLU A 419 -22.85 -30.77 5.09
N GLY A 420 -21.58 -31.13 4.83
CA GLY A 420 -20.47 -30.18 4.88
C GLY A 420 -20.61 -28.99 3.93
N PHE A 421 -21.32 -29.13 2.82
CA PHE A 421 -21.66 -28.04 1.90
C PHE A 421 -22.86 -27.24 2.42
N TYR A 422 -23.99 -27.92 2.66
CA TYR A 422 -25.24 -27.25 2.98
C TYR A 422 -25.20 -26.48 4.31
N ARG A 423 -24.56 -27.02 5.34
CA ARG A 423 -24.42 -26.33 6.64
C ARG A 423 -23.71 -24.98 6.57
N ARG A 424 -22.99 -24.72 5.49
CA ARG A 424 -22.27 -23.46 5.26
C ARG A 424 -23.12 -22.39 4.58
N LEU A 425 -24.31 -22.72 4.12
CA LEU A 425 -25.19 -21.79 3.41
C LEU A 425 -26.24 -21.19 4.34
N ILE A 426 -26.46 -19.90 4.20
CA ILE A 426 -27.67 -19.21 4.65
C ILE A 426 -28.31 -18.61 3.43
N LEU A 427 -29.55 -19.01 3.13
CA LEU A 427 -30.31 -18.54 2.00
C LEU A 427 -31.32 -17.50 2.47
N ILE A 428 -31.30 -16.32 1.86
CA ILE A 428 -32.18 -15.20 2.19
C ILE A 428 -33.02 -14.89 0.95
N ARG A 429 -34.31 -15.06 1.05
CA ARG A 429 -35.21 -14.82 -0.07
C ARG A 429 -35.86 -13.43 -0.02
N PHE A 430 -35.73 -12.70 -1.11
CA PHE A 430 -36.37 -11.40 -1.33
C PHE A 430 -37.67 -11.62 -2.10
N ASN A 431 -38.80 -11.59 -1.40
CA ASN A 431 -40.09 -11.94 -1.97
C ASN A 431 -40.81 -10.77 -2.64
N ARG A 432 -40.49 -9.51 -2.25
CA ARG A 432 -41.17 -8.32 -2.71
C ARG A 432 -40.38 -7.64 -3.83
N SER A 433 -40.91 -7.64 -5.06
CA SER A 433 -40.34 -6.83 -6.15
C SER A 433 -41.00 -5.44 -6.18
N VAL A 434 -40.17 -4.40 -6.32
CA VAL A 434 -40.62 -3.03 -6.47
C VAL A 434 -40.84 -2.75 -7.96
N PRO A 435 -42.06 -2.33 -8.41
CA PRO A 435 -42.33 -1.91 -9.79
C PRO A 435 -41.36 -0.83 -10.24
N GLN A 436 -41.03 -0.80 -11.54
CA GLN A 436 -40.02 0.10 -12.09
C GLN A 436 -40.31 1.57 -11.84
N GLU A 437 -41.59 1.96 -11.93
CA GLU A 437 -42.11 3.30 -11.69
C GLU A 437 -41.92 3.78 -10.25
N ASN A 438 -41.83 2.87 -9.28
CA ASN A 438 -41.71 3.15 -7.86
C ASN A 438 -40.25 3.06 -7.37
N ARG A 439 -39.28 2.78 -8.25
CA ARG A 439 -37.88 2.69 -7.90
C ARG A 439 -37.26 4.07 -7.77
N ASP A 440 -36.65 4.35 -6.62
CA ASP A 440 -35.91 5.59 -6.41
C ASP A 440 -34.48 5.45 -6.96
N PRO A 441 -34.11 6.16 -8.05
CA PRO A 441 -32.76 6.08 -8.62
C PRO A 441 -31.68 6.69 -7.69
N LYS A 442 -32.08 7.53 -6.73
CA LYS A 442 -31.19 8.19 -5.77
C LYS A 442 -31.14 7.48 -4.40
N LEU A 443 -31.70 6.28 -4.29
CA LEU A 443 -31.80 5.56 -3.01
C LEU A 443 -30.44 5.35 -2.36
N LEU A 444 -29.41 4.97 -3.11
CA LEU A 444 -28.06 4.78 -2.59
C LEU A 444 -27.39 6.10 -2.16
N GLU A 445 -27.68 7.21 -2.83
CA GLU A 445 -27.20 8.54 -2.41
C GLU A 445 -27.81 8.92 -1.06
N LYS A 446 -29.10 8.65 -0.87
CA LYS A 446 -29.77 8.84 0.41
C LYS A 446 -29.17 7.97 1.51
N PHE A 447 -28.89 6.70 1.23
CA PHE A 447 -28.23 5.83 2.22
C PHE A 447 -26.80 6.27 2.58
N ARG A 448 -26.09 6.93 1.67
CA ARG A 448 -24.78 7.52 1.99
C ARG A 448 -24.88 8.62 3.06
N THR A 449 -26.00 9.33 3.14
CA THR A 449 -26.19 10.32 4.21
C THR A 449 -26.48 9.68 5.57
N GLU A 450 -26.81 8.38 5.58
CA GLU A 450 -27.03 7.58 6.79
C GLU A 450 -25.86 6.61 7.08
N ALA A 451 -24.71 6.79 6.44
CA ALA A 451 -23.60 5.82 6.46
C ALA A 451 -23.14 5.47 7.89
N ASP A 452 -23.01 6.47 8.77
CA ASP A 452 -22.59 6.27 10.15
C ASP A 452 -23.69 5.54 10.96
N GLY A 453 -24.96 5.80 10.70
CA GLY A 453 -26.08 5.04 11.26
C GLY A 453 -26.15 3.59 10.76
N ILE A 454 -25.78 3.34 9.50
CA ILE A 454 -25.66 1.99 8.95
C ILE A 454 -24.54 1.20 9.64
N LEU A 455 -23.43 1.87 10.00
CA LEU A 455 -22.39 1.26 10.84
C LEU A 455 -22.96 0.86 12.21
N MET A 456 -23.68 1.78 12.88
CA MET A 456 -24.28 1.48 14.19
C MET A 456 -25.28 0.32 14.12
N PHE A 457 -26.07 0.27 13.05
CA PHE A 457 -26.97 -0.85 12.78
C PHE A 457 -26.19 -2.16 12.65
N ALA A 458 -25.10 -2.19 11.87
CA ALA A 458 -24.26 -3.36 11.68
C ALA A 458 -23.53 -3.79 12.97
N LEU A 459 -23.02 -2.83 13.77
CA LEU A 459 -22.37 -3.10 15.06
C LEU A 459 -23.34 -3.75 16.06
N ALA A 460 -24.60 -3.34 16.10
CA ALA A 460 -25.62 -3.98 16.93
C ALA A 460 -25.84 -5.43 16.50
N GLY A 461 -25.83 -5.72 15.20
CA GLY A 461 -25.89 -7.08 14.68
C GLY A 461 -24.65 -7.91 15.03
N LEU A 462 -23.45 -7.32 14.93
CA LEU A 462 -22.21 -7.98 15.33
C LEU A 462 -22.21 -8.35 16.82
N LYS A 463 -22.61 -7.43 17.68
CA LYS A 463 -22.71 -7.64 19.13
C LYS A 463 -23.64 -8.81 19.46
N ARG A 464 -24.82 -8.85 18.83
CA ARG A 464 -25.78 -9.96 18.99
C ARG A 464 -25.18 -11.29 18.51
N LEU A 465 -24.55 -11.32 17.34
CA LEU A 465 -23.93 -12.51 16.79
C LEU A 465 -22.80 -13.04 17.68
N MET A 466 -21.94 -12.16 18.19
CA MET A 466 -20.86 -12.53 19.11
C MET A 466 -21.41 -13.08 20.42
N SER A 467 -22.43 -12.45 20.99
CA SER A 467 -23.11 -12.93 22.22
C SER A 467 -23.75 -14.30 22.03
N ASN A 468 -24.14 -14.65 20.79
CA ASN A 468 -24.67 -15.97 20.42
C ASN A 468 -23.56 -16.94 19.91
N ASN A 469 -22.29 -16.71 20.28
CA ASN A 469 -21.16 -17.55 19.86
C ASN A 469 -21.09 -17.77 18.33
N TYR A 470 -21.28 -16.72 17.55
CA TYR A 470 -21.30 -16.72 16.08
C TYR A 470 -22.36 -17.63 15.44
N LYS A 471 -23.43 -17.94 16.15
CA LYS A 471 -24.60 -18.61 15.59
C LYS A 471 -25.59 -17.56 15.11
N PHE A 472 -25.85 -17.55 13.81
CA PHE A 472 -26.83 -16.66 13.21
C PHE A 472 -28.26 -16.97 13.67
N SER A 473 -29.09 -15.94 13.74
CA SER A 473 -30.53 -16.04 14.05
C SER A 473 -31.30 -16.51 12.79
N GLU A 474 -30.98 -17.73 12.32
CA GLU A 474 -31.70 -18.35 11.20
C GLU A 474 -33.14 -18.64 11.59
N THR A 475 -34.09 -18.21 10.76
CA THR A 475 -35.52 -18.45 10.95
C THR A 475 -35.97 -19.76 10.31
N GLN A 476 -37.22 -20.19 10.56
CA GLN A 476 -37.79 -21.36 9.89
C GLN A 476 -37.80 -21.13 8.36
N VAL A 477 -38.05 -19.92 7.90
CA VAL A 477 -38.01 -19.55 6.46
C VAL A 477 -36.68 -19.90 5.81
N ASN A 478 -35.55 -19.58 6.47
CA ASN A 478 -34.22 -19.88 5.94
C ASN A 478 -33.94 -21.39 5.92
N ILE A 479 -34.41 -22.12 6.94
CA ILE A 479 -34.29 -23.58 7.03
C ILE A 479 -35.08 -24.24 5.89
N ASP A 480 -36.29 -23.80 5.67
CA ASP A 480 -37.18 -24.34 4.63
C ASP A 480 -36.63 -24.04 3.22
N GLU A 481 -36.12 -22.81 2.96
CA GLU A 481 -35.45 -22.45 1.71
C GLU A 481 -34.22 -23.33 1.45
N LEU A 482 -33.41 -23.61 2.49
CA LEU A 482 -32.25 -24.48 2.35
C LEU A 482 -32.68 -25.92 2.05
N GLN A 483 -33.73 -26.42 2.71
CA GLN A 483 -34.29 -27.75 2.46
C GLN A 483 -34.81 -27.85 1.02
N GLN A 484 -35.56 -26.87 0.56
CA GLN A 484 -36.05 -26.84 -0.80
C GLN A 484 -34.89 -26.80 -1.81
N TYR A 485 -33.86 -26.00 -1.56
CA TYR A 485 -32.65 -25.97 -2.41
C TYR A 485 -31.94 -27.33 -2.47
N ARG A 486 -31.88 -28.09 -1.35
CA ARG A 486 -31.35 -29.45 -1.33
C ARG A 486 -32.16 -30.37 -2.25
N GLU A 487 -33.46 -30.32 -2.14
CA GLU A 487 -34.38 -31.13 -2.95
C GLU A 487 -34.26 -30.78 -4.43
N ASP A 488 -34.32 -29.49 -4.78
CA ASP A 488 -34.22 -29.02 -6.17
C ASP A 488 -32.86 -29.30 -6.81
N SER A 489 -31.81 -29.38 -5.99
CA SER A 489 -30.46 -29.73 -6.44
C SER A 489 -30.22 -31.22 -6.55
N ASP A 490 -31.07 -32.06 -6.00
CA ASP A 490 -30.95 -33.54 -5.99
C ASP A 490 -32.10 -34.21 -6.73
N SER A 491 -31.81 -34.76 -7.91
CA SER A 491 -32.81 -35.41 -8.75
C SER A 491 -33.56 -36.57 -8.05
N ALA A 492 -32.91 -37.27 -7.10
CA ALA A 492 -33.55 -38.35 -6.34
C ALA A 492 -34.56 -37.79 -5.35
N LEU A 493 -34.23 -36.69 -4.66
CA LEU A 493 -35.13 -36.02 -3.73
C LEU A 493 -36.28 -35.32 -4.46
N SER A 494 -35.98 -34.61 -5.59
CA SER A 494 -37.01 -34.02 -6.45
C SER A 494 -38.01 -35.08 -6.94
N PHE A 495 -37.53 -36.27 -7.35
CA PHE A 495 -38.39 -37.35 -7.78
C PHE A 495 -39.35 -37.81 -6.66
N VAL A 496 -38.83 -37.96 -5.45
CA VAL A 496 -39.66 -38.38 -4.30
C VAL A 496 -40.75 -37.34 -4.01
N ARG A 497 -40.33 -36.05 -3.94
CA ARG A 497 -41.28 -34.94 -3.70
C ARG A 497 -42.41 -34.90 -4.73
N ASP A 498 -42.06 -35.05 -6.03
CA ASP A 498 -42.97 -34.79 -7.13
C ASP A 498 -43.80 -36.02 -7.51
N ASN A 499 -43.35 -37.27 -7.16
CA ASN A 499 -43.95 -38.49 -7.70
C ASN A 499 -44.22 -39.59 -6.62
N CYS A 500 -43.85 -39.36 -5.34
CA CYS A 500 -44.00 -40.39 -4.32
C CYS A 500 -44.76 -39.86 -3.10
N GLU A 501 -45.58 -40.73 -2.54
CA GLU A 501 -46.11 -40.57 -1.20
C GLU A 501 -45.27 -41.38 -0.21
N CYS A 502 -44.86 -40.75 0.89
CA CYS A 502 -44.07 -41.40 1.94
C CYS A 502 -44.91 -41.61 3.19
N GLY A 503 -44.97 -42.85 3.67
CA GLY A 503 -45.72 -43.19 4.87
C GLY A 503 -45.32 -44.55 5.42
N ALA A 504 -45.58 -44.80 6.72
CA ALA A 504 -45.15 -46.03 7.41
C ALA A 504 -45.76 -47.32 6.84
N SER A 505 -46.86 -47.20 6.11
CA SER A 505 -47.57 -48.33 5.50
C SER A 505 -47.25 -48.55 4.02
N PHE A 506 -46.49 -47.62 3.38
CA PHE A 506 -46.19 -47.73 1.97
C PHE A 506 -44.88 -48.50 1.73
N THR A 507 -44.89 -49.37 0.73
CA THR A 507 -43.73 -50.12 0.27
C THR A 507 -43.67 -50.14 -1.24
N SER A 508 -42.45 -50.09 -1.81
CA SER A 508 -42.25 -50.18 -3.25
C SER A 508 -41.04 -51.06 -3.56
N GLY A 509 -41.08 -51.76 -4.68
CA GLY A 509 -39.93 -52.49 -5.18
C GLY A 509 -38.78 -51.57 -5.55
N SER A 510 -37.59 -51.80 -5.01
CA SER A 510 -36.45 -50.86 -5.23
C SER A 510 -36.03 -50.74 -6.69
N SER A 511 -36.18 -51.77 -7.51
CA SER A 511 -35.94 -51.77 -8.96
C SER A 511 -37.00 -51.00 -9.71
N GLU A 512 -38.24 -51.15 -9.32
CA GLU A 512 -39.41 -50.49 -9.89
C GLU A 512 -39.35 -48.96 -9.64
N LEU A 513 -39.09 -48.59 -8.39
CA LEU A 513 -38.89 -47.20 -8.00
C LEU A 513 -37.73 -46.56 -8.72
N TYR A 514 -36.62 -47.29 -8.91
CA TYR A 514 -35.48 -46.79 -9.66
C TYR A 514 -35.80 -46.62 -11.15
N SER A 515 -36.59 -47.49 -11.77
CA SER A 515 -37.05 -47.37 -13.15
C SER A 515 -37.94 -46.15 -13.35
N ALA A 516 -38.86 -45.88 -12.43
CA ALA A 516 -39.68 -44.66 -12.41
C ALA A 516 -38.79 -43.39 -12.28
N TYR A 517 -37.81 -43.42 -11.40
CA TYR A 517 -36.81 -42.33 -11.25
C TYR A 517 -36.03 -42.10 -12.53
N GLN A 518 -35.60 -43.15 -13.24
CA GLN A 518 -34.93 -42.96 -14.55
C GLN A 518 -35.83 -42.29 -15.60
N ALA A 519 -37.10 -42.68 -15.64
CA ALA A 519 -38.07 -42.03 -16.56
C ALA A 519 -38.26 -40.54 -16.20
N TYR A 520 -38.42 -40.22 -14.92
CA TYR A 520 -38.55 -38.87 -14.42
C TYR A 520 -37.31 -38.01 -14.80
N CYS A 521 -36.08 -38.52 -14.56
CA CYS A 521 -34.87 -37.79 -14.95
C CYS A 521 -34.76 -37.52 -16.44
N ARG A 522 -35.17 -38.49 -17.29
CA ARG A 522 -35.15 -38.31 -18.75
C ARG A 522 -36.16 -37.24 -19.20
N GLN A 523 -37.38 -37.29 -18.64
CA GLN A 523 -38.45 -36.34 -18.95
C GLN A 523 -38.09 -34.91 -18.56
N ASN A 524 -37.43 -34.73 -17.45
CA ASN A 524 -37.11 -33.42 -16.86
C ASN A 524 -35.67 -32.94 -17.16
N GLY A 525 -34.86 -33.69 -17.94
CA GLY A 525 -33.48 -33.32 -18.26
C GLY A 525 -32.56 -33.28 -17.02
N LEU A 526 -32.84 -34.11 -16.00
CA LEU A 526 -32.11 -34.12 -14.74
C LEU A 526 -30.94 -35.12 -14.76
N PHE A 527 -29.93 -34.85 -13.95
CA PHE A 527 -28.80 -35.76 -13.81
C PHE A 527 -29.21 -37.07 -13.11
N LEU A 528 -28.96 -38.20 -13.77
CA LEU A 528 -29.28 -39.54 -13.26
C LEU A 528 -28.16 -40.06 -12.36
N CYS A 529 -28.46 -40.41 -11.10
CA CYS A 529 -27.52 -41.11 -10.24
C CYS A 529 -27.75 -42.63 -10.31
N GLY A 530 -26.70 -43.41 -9.99
CA GLY A 530 -26.79 -44.86 -9.98
C GLY A 530 -27.74 -45.38 -8.88
N GLN A 531 -28.33 -46.57 -9.08
CA GLN A 531 -29.34 -47.16 -8.18
C GLN A 531 -28.89 -47.23 -6.72
N LYS A 532 -27.64 -47.58 -6.47
CA LYS A 532 -27.09 -47.63 -5.10
C LYS A 532 -27.12 -46.26 -4.44
N THR A 533 -26.69 -45.23 -5.14
CA THR A 533 -26.70 -43.84 -4.68
C THR A 533 -28.12 -43.32 -4.49
N PHE A 534 -29.03 -43.63 -5.42
CA PHE A 534 -30.45 -43.30 -5.32
C PHE A 534 -31.05 -43.83 -4.03
N VAL A 535 -30.92 -45.12 -3.77
CA VAL A 535 -31.47 -45.75 -2.56
C VAL A 535 -30.80 -45.19 -1.29
N GLN A 536 -29.50 -44.96 -1.32
CA GLN A 536 -28.79 -44.33 -0.19
C GLN A 536 -29.34 -42.95 0.14
N ARG A 537 -29.61 -42.10 -0.87
CA ARG A 537 -30.19 -40.76 -0.68
C ARG A 537 -31.58 -40.81 -0.09
N LEU A 538 -32.43 -41.75 -0.55
CA LEU A 538 -33.77 -41.94 0.01
C LEU A 538 -33.71 -42.33 1.47
N THR A 539 -32.88 -43.34 1.81
CA THR A 539 -32.76 -43.82 3.20
C THR A 539 -32.19 -42.75 4.13
N SER A 540 -31.30 -41.89 3.66
CA SER A 540 -30.69 -40.85 4.48
C SER A 540 -31.60 -39.64 4.71
N ASN A 541 -32.44 -39.24 3.74
CA ASN A 541 -33.22 -38.01 3.81
C ASN A 541 -34.68 -38.20 4.22
N TYR A 542 -35.32 -39.36 3.86
CA TYR A 542 -36.74 -39.62 4.16
C TYR A 542 -36.96 -40.68 5.19
N ARG A 543 -35.92 -41.16 5.92
CA ARG A 543 -35.99 -42.27 6.91
C ARG A 543 -36.60 -43.56 6.34
N ILE A 544 -36.46 -43.76 5.03
CA ILE A 544 -36.96 -44.95 4.33
C ILE A 544 -36.09 -46.14 4.73
N MET A 545 -36.72 -47.22 5.16
CA MET A 545 -36.03 -48.44 5.59
C MET A 545 -35.96 -49.43 4.44
N ARG A 546 -34.84 -50.15 4.34
CA ARG A 546 -34.69 -51.28 3.41
C ARG A 546 -35.20 -52.54 4.04
N GLY A 547 -35.94 -53.31 3.26
CA GLY A 547 -36.43 -54.62 3.68
C GLY A 547 -36.32 -55.65 2.55
N LEU A 548 -36.66 -56.89 2.87
CA LEU A 548 -36.91 -57.97 1.93
C LEU A 548 -38.39 -58.30 1.98
N ASP A 549 -39.03 -58.36 0.83
CA ASP A 549 -40.39 -58.86 0.74
C ASP A 549 -40.41 -60.32 1.18
N LYS A 550 -41.23 -60.63 2.21
CA LYS A 550 -41.33 -61.96 2.77
C LYS A 550 -41.97 -62.96 1.81
N VAL A 551 -42.72 -62.54 0.78
CA VAL A 551 -43.45 -63.37 -0.16
C VAL A 551 -42.71 -63.62 -1.46
N GLY A 552 -41.89 -62.68 -1.93
CA GLY A 552 -41.25 -62.77 -3.22
C GLY A 552 -39.72 -62.66 -3.23
N GLY A 553 -39.06 -62.50 -2.06
CA GLY A 553 -37.61 -62.37 -1.97
C GLY A 553 -37.03 -61.11 -2.65
N ARG A 554 -37.89 -60.13 -2.99
CA ARG A 554 -37.47 -58.90 -3.65
C ARG A 554 -37.04 -57.85 -2.63
N ARG A 555 -36.06 -57.02 -3.02
CA ARG A 555 -35.67 -55.88 -2.17
C ARG A 555 -36.74 -54.78 -2.25
N ILE A 556 -37.23 -54.36 -1.10
CA ILE A 556 -38.22 -53.28 -0.95
C ILE A 556 -37.63 -52.08 -0.21
N LEU A 557 -38.20 -50.94 -0.45
CA LEU A 557 -37.94 -49.67 0.24
C LEU A 557 -39.20 -49.17 0.91
#